data_a4d4591c26fe58b8f860a900470e2c80
#
_entry.id   a4d4591c26fe58b8f860a900470e2c80
#
_cell.length_a   1.000
_cell.length_b   1.000
_cell.length_c   1.000
_cell.angle_alpha   90.00
_cell.angle_beta   90.00
_cell.angle_gamma   90.00
#
_symmetry.space_group_name_H-M   'P 1'
#
loop_
_entity.id
_entity.type
_entity.pdbx_description
1 polymer ?
#
loop_
_entity_poly.entity_id
_entity_poly.type
_entity_poly.pdbx_seq_one_letter_code
_entity_poly.pdbx_strand_id
1 'polypeptide(L)'
;MTDFKAGRTAPDFTLSSFTLSKELKAGPLLLTFYKKTCPTCQLTYPFFERLHKQYGRKFRIFGIGQDPETKEFATQYGITFPMIPDPDPYLVSKQYHLATVPTAFLILSGKKIDFVTIGFVKNELIELSRRIASLTQEPPFALFKTEEAVPEFKPG
;
A
#
# COMPACT_ATOMS: atom_id res chain seq x y z
N MET A 1 15.75 -5.21 0.57
CA MET A 1 15.15 -3.89 0.28
C MET A 1 14.89 -3.78 -1.22
N THR A 2 13.70 -3.37 -1.60
CA THR A 2 13.40 -3.20 -3.02
C THR A 2 14.27 -2.09 -3.62
N ASP A 3 14.69 -2.24 -4.88
CA ASP A 3 15.38 -1.20 -5.63
C ASP A 3 14.43 -0.36 -6.49
N PHE A 4 13.13 -0.63 -6.43
CA PHE A 4 12.11 0.19 -7.09
C PHE A 4 11.79 1.39 -6.21
N LYS A 5 12.48 2.49 -6.47
CA LYS A 5 12.38 3.75 -5.72
C LYS A 5 11.60 4.80 -6.51
N ALA A 6 11.32 5.92 -5.87
CA ALA A 6 10.71 7.07 -6.53
C ALA A 6 11.47 7.43 -7.80
N GLY A 7 10.74 7.71 -8.86
CA GLY A 7 11.31 8.01 -10.19
C GLY A 7 11.41 6.80 -11.11
N ARG A 8 11.39 5.58 -10.60
CA ARG A 8 11.42 4.35 -11.40
C ARG A 8 10.02 4.02 -11.94
N THR A 9 9.98 3.28 -13.03
CA THR A 9 8.72 2.77 -13.59
C THR A 9 8.33 1.50 -12.84
N ALA A 10 7.10 1.45 -12.32
CA ALA A 10 6.58 0.26 -11.67
C ALA A 10 6.37 -0.86 -12.68
N PRO A 11 6.80 -2.10 -12.37
CA PRO A 11 6.52 -3.24 -13.25
C PRO A 11 5.02 -3.47 -13.41
N ASP A 12 4.58 -3.67 -14.66
CA ASP A 12 3.20 -4.04 -14.92
C ASP A 12 2.98 -5.52 -14.59
N PHE A 13 1.79 -5.86 -14.14
CA PHE A 13 1.44 -7.24 -13.81
C PHE A 13 -0.06 -7.44 -13.83
N THR A 14 -0.46 -8.70 -13.88
CA THR A 14 -1.86 -9.13 -13.76
C THR A 14 -1.96 -10.20 -12.68
N LEU A 15 -2.89 -9.99 -11.74
CA LEU A 15 -3.28 -10.97 -10.73
C LEU A 15 -4.80 -11.02 -10.71
N SER A 16 -5.39 -12.19 -10.96
CA SER A 16 -6.84 -12.34 -11.10
C SER A 16 -7.38 -11.34 -12.13
N SER A 17 -8.35 -10.52 -11.76
CA SER A 17 -8.90 -9.48 -12.62
C SER A 17 -8.17 -8.14 -12.53
N PHE A 18 -7.13 -8.05 -11.70
CA PHE A 18 -6.36 -6.83 -11.51
C PHE A 18 -5.20 -6.78 -12.51
N THR A 19 -5.12 -5.72 -13.29
CA THR A 19 -3.95 -5.40 -14.12
C THR A 19 -3.53 -3.97 -13.80
N LEU A 20 -2.28 -3.78 -13.36
CA LEU A 20 -1.81 -2.47 -12.89
C LEU A 20 -2.01 -1.39 -13.96
N SER A 21 -1.57 -1.63 -15.19
CA SER A 21 -1.69 -0.63 -16.26
C SER A 21 -3.13 -0.25 -16.56
N LYS A 22 -4.06 -1.17 -16.43
CA LYS A 22 -5.50 -0.90 -16.62
C LYS A 22 -6.06 -0.06 -15.47
N GLU A 23 -5.71 -0.42 -14.25
CA GLU A 23 -6.16 0.33 -13.07
C GLU A 23 -5.64 1.76 -13.07
N LEU A 24 -4.40 1.97 -13.50
CA LEU A 24 -3.80 3.30 -13.56
C LEU A 24 -4.47 4.23 -14.57
N LYS A 25 -5.27 3.71 -15.51
CA LYS A 25 -6.07 4.55 -16.41
C LYS A 25 -7.10 5.39 -15.66
N ALA A 26 -7.56 4.91 -14.52
CA ALA A 26 -8.53 5.63 -13.68
C ALA A 26 -7.85 6.64 -12.74
N GLY A 27 -6.52 6.67 -12.68
CA GLY A 27 -5.76 7.59 -11.85
C GLY A 27 -4.68 6.90 -11.03
N PRO A 28 -3.94 7.68 -10.23
CA PRO A 28 -2.90 7.11 -9.36
C PRO A 28 -3.49 6.19 -8.30
N LEU A 29 -2.66 5.30 -7.76
CA LEU A 29 -3.07 4.36 -6.73
C LEU A 29 -1.92 4.05 -5.76
N LEU A 30 -2.25 3.45 -4.63
CA LEU A 30 -1.29 2.90 -3.69
C LEU A 30 -1.32 1.38 -3.80
N LEU A 31 -0.18 0.79 -4.11
CA LEU A 31 0.00 -0.64 -4.18
C LEU A 31 0.78 -1.08 -2.96
N THR A 32 0.17 -1.90 -2.11
CA THR A 32 0.77 -2.34 -0.84
C THR A 32 0.99 -3.84 -0.88
N PHE A 33 2.03 -4.32 -0.19
CA PHE A 33 2.34 -5.74 -0.08
C PHE A 33 2.38 -6.15 1.38
N TYR A 34 1.82 -7.31 1.69
CA TYR A 34 1.74 -7.79 3.07
C TYR A 34 1.80 -9.31 3.16
N LYS A 35 1.98 -9.78 4.39
CA LYS A 35 1.86 -11.17 4.77
C LYS A 35 1.07 -11.22 6.07
N LYS A 36 0.12 -12.15 6.20
CA LYS A 36 -0.80 -12.17 7.35
C LYS A 36 -0.08 -12.36 8.70
N THR A 37 1.05 -13.06 8.70
CA THR A 37 1.83 -13.33 9.91
C THR A 37 2.81 -12.21 10.28
N CYS A 38 2.86 -11.15 9.50
CA CYS A 38 3.79 -10.03 9.71
C CYS A 38 3.22 -9.04 10.74
N PRO A 39 3.81 -8.91 11.94
CA PRO A 39 3.31 -7.98 12.95
C PRO A 39 3.32 -6.51 12.48
N THR A 40 4.32 -6.14 11.68
CA THR A 40 4.40 -4.77 11.15
C THR A 40 3.32 -4.51 10.11
N CYS A 41 2.91 -5.52 9.33
CA CYS A 41 1.76 -5.42 8.44
C CYS A 41 0.47 -5.22 9.23
N GLN A 42 0.32 -5.98 10.32
CA GLN A 42 -0.84 -5.87 11.21
C GLN A 42 -0.95 -4.48 11.84
N LEU A 43 0.18 -3.87 12.15
CA LEU A 43 0.23 -2.49 12.66
C LEU A 43 -0.10 -1.46 11.57
N THR A 44 0.43 -1.64 10.36
CA THR A 44 0.43 -0.62 9.30
C THR A 44 -0.89 -0.57 8.53
N TYR A 45 -1.47 -1.72 8.22
CA TYR A 45 -2.65 -1.79 7.35
C TYR A 45 -3.87 -1.04 7.88
N PRO A 46 -4.16 -1.00 9.19
CA PRO A 46 -5.25 -0.16 9.67
C PRO A 46 -5.08 1.34 9.34
N PHE A 47 -3.84 1.82 9.20
CA PHE A 47 -3.60 3.20 8.77
C PHE A 47 -3.80 3.38 7.27
N PHE A 48 -3.48 2.38 6.45
CA PHE A 48 -3.87 2.40 5.04
C PHE A 48 -5.39 2.42 4.89
N GLU A 49 -6.10 1.70 5.75
CA GLU A 49 -7.56 1.73 5.74
C GLU A 49 -8.10 3.13 6.10
N ARG A 50 -7.46 3.85 7.02
CA ARG A 50 -7.81 5.24 7.30
C ARG A 50 -7.66 6.13 6.07
N LEU A 51 -6.59 5.95 5.31
CA LEU A 51 -6.40 6.65 4.04
C LEU A 51 -7.50 6.29 3.03
N HIS A 52 -7.86 5.02 2.96
CA HIS A 52 -8.94 4.56 2.09
C HIS A 52 -10.27 5.20 2.45
N LYS A 53 -10.61 5.24 3.74
CA LYS A 53 -11.84 5.87 4.19
C LYS A 53 -11.86 7.37 3.91
N GLN A 54 -10.74 8.04 4.04
CA GLN A 54 -10.64 9.49 3.82
C GLN A 54 -10.66 9.86 2.35
N TYR A 55 -9.95 9.11 1.50
CA TYR A 55 -9.71 9.50 0.11
C TYR A 55 -10.29 8.53 -0.92
N GLY A 56 -10.95 7.46 -0.48
CA GLY A 56 -11.36 6.35 -1.35
C GLY A 56 -12.32 6.68 -2.48
N ARG A 57 -12.94 7.85 -2.46
CA ARG A 57 -13.79 8.32 -3.57
C ARG A 57 -12.96 8.73 -4.79
N LYS A 58 -11.72 9.17 -4.57
CA LYS A 58 -10.84 9.71 -5.62
C LYS A 58 -9.53 8.97 -5.74
N PHE A 59 -9.20 8.12 -4.80
CA PHE A 59 -7.92 7.43 -4.73
C PHE A 59 -8.12 5.98 -4.30
N ARG A 60 -7.44 5.05 -4.98
CA ARG A 60 -7.61 3.63 -4.73
C ARG A 60 -6.36 3.04 -4.10
N ILE A 61 -6.60 2.11 -3.17
CA ILE A 61 -5.56 1.34 -2.51
C ILE A 61 -5.81 -0.14 -2.79
N PHE A 62 -4.74 -0.89 -3.08
CA PHE A 62 -4.80 -2.33 -3.32
C PHE A 62 -3.76 -3.01 -2.45
N GLY A 63 -4.13 -4.11 -1.81
CA GLY A 63 -3.23 -4.93 -1.03
C GLY A 63 -2.90 -6.22 -1.76
N ILE A 64 -1.61 -6.52 -1.90
CA ILE A 64 -1.12 -7.77 -2.50
C ILE A 64 -0.59 -8.65 -1.37
N GLY A 65 -1.22 -9.81 -1.18
CA GLY A 65 -0.91 -10.71 -0.07
C GLY A 65 -0.18 -11.95 -0.52
N GLN A 66 0.85 -12.34 0.23
CA GLN A 66 1.61 -13.57 -0.02
C GLN A 66 0.92 -14.82 0.54
N ASP A 67 -0.28 -14.66 1.09
CA ASP A 67 -1.07 -15.76 1.61
C ASP A 67 -2.11 -16.18 0.56
N PRO A 68 -2.45 -17.49 0.51
CA PRO A 68 -3.42 -17.95 -0.50
C PRO A 68 -4.84 -17.40 -0.27
N GLU A 69 -5.11 -16.91 0.94
CA GLU A 69 -6.42 -16.39 1.32
C GLU A 69 -6.24 -15.02 1.97
N THR A 70 -6.99 -14.02 1.50
CA THR A 70 -6.85 -12.62 1.95
C THR A 70 -7.97 -12.19 2.90
N LYS A 71 -9.07 -12.91 2.95
CA LYS A 71 -10.27 -12.51 3.67
C LYS A 71 -10.08 -12.47 5.18
N GLU A 72 -9.34 -13.45 5.72
CA GLU A 72 -9.10 -13.54 7.16
C GLU A 72 -8.37 -12.29 7.68
N PHE A 73 -7.30 -11.89 7.01
CA PHE A 73 -6.55 -10.69 7.39
C PHE A 73 -7.43 -9.43 7.26
N ALA A 74 -8.15 -9.31 6.15
CA ALA A 74 -9.03 -8.16 5.92
C ALA A 74 -10.09 -8.05 7.01
N THR A 75 -10.72 -9.16 7.38
CA THR A 75 -11.74 -9.18 8.43
C THR A 75 -11.15 -8.82 9.79
N GLN A 76 -10.01 -9.42 10.13
CA GLN A 76 -9.39 -9.22 11.43
C GLN A 76 -8.95 -7.79 11.66
N TYR A 77 -8.43 -7.13 10.65
CA TYR A 77 -7.89 -5.78 10.75
C TYR A 77 -8.78 -4.69 10.15
N GLY A 78 -10.01 -5.06 9.77
CA GLY A 78 -11.00 -4.09 9.29
C GLY A 78 -10.65 -3.46 7.94
N ILE A 79 -10.01 -4.20 7.04
CA ILE A 79 -9.58 -3.70 5.74
C ILE A 79 -10.72 -3.85 4.74
N THR A 80 -11.13 -2.74 4.09
CA THR A 80 -12.21 -2.73 3.11
C THR A 80 -11.74 -2.44 1.68
N PHE A 81 -10.49 -2.00 1.48
CA PHE A 81 -9.95 -1.89 0.13
C PHE A 81 -9.62 -3.28 -0.43
N PRO A 82 -9.56 -3.43 -1.78
CA PRO A 82 -9.33 -4.73 -2.40
C PRO A 82 -8.01 -5.37 -1.98
N MET A 83 -8.07 -6.65 -1.66
CA MET A 83 -6.93 -7.47 -1.27
C MET A 83 -6.84 -8.64 -2.26
N ILE A 84 -5.67 -8.81 -2.88
CA ILE A 84 -5.46 -9.76 -3.98
C ILE A 84 -4.32 -10.69 -3.60
N PRO A 85 -4.51 -12.02 -3.69
CA PRO A 85 -3.43 -12.95 -3.39
C PRO A 85 -2.39 -12.99 -4.51
N ASP A 86 -1.12 -13.05 -4.11
CA ASP A 86 0.03 -13.34 -4.97
C ASP A 86 0.53 -14.74 -4.57
N PRO A 87 -0.06 -15.80 -5.15
CA PRO A 87 0.20 -17.16 -4.67
C PRO A 87 1.63 -17.61 -4.96
N ASP A 88 2.09 -18.61 -4.20
CA ASP A 88 3.39 -19.24 -4.45
C ASP A 88 3.51 -19.59 -5.96
N PRO A 89 4.61 -19.22 -6.62
CA PRO A 89 5.90 -18.75 -6.11
C PRO A 89 6.06 -17.22 -5.96
N TYR A 90 5.00 -16.48 -5.71
CA TYR A 90 5.04 -15.05 -5.39
C TYR A 90 5.68 -14.21 -6.50
N LEU A 91 5.19 -14.39 -7.72
CA LEU A 91 5.81 -13.79 -8.92
C LEU A 91 5.80 -12.25 -8.88
N VAL A 92 4.71 -11.66 -8.42
CA VAL A 92 4.62 -10.19 -8.37
C VAL A 92 5.52 -9.62 -7.29
N SER A 93 5.55 -10.24 -6.11
CA SER A 93 6.46 -9.83 -5.04
C SER A 93 7.92 -9.89 -5.50
N LYS A 94 8.29 -10.95 -6.23
CA LYS A 94 9.63 -11.09 -6.80
C LYS A 94 9.90 -10.06 -7.88
N GLN A 95 8.93 -9.78 -8.72
CA GLN A 95 9.04 -8.78 -9.79
C GLN A 95 9.30 -7.38 -9.20
N TYR A 96 8.73 -7.09 -8.03
CA TYR A 96 8.94 -5.83 -7.32
C TYR A 96 10.18 -5.85 -6.42
N HIS A 97 10.97 -6.93 -6.47
CA HIS A 97 12.20 -7.09 -5.67
C HIS A 97 11.96 -6.83 -4.19
N LEU A 98 10.85 -7.34 -3.66
CA LEU A 98 10.55 -7.14 -2.25
C LEU A 98 11.51 -7.93 -1.38
N ALA A 99 12.10 -7.25 -0.40
CA ALA A 99 12.92 -7.90 0.62
C ALA A 99 12.13 -8.10 1.91
N THR A 100 11.12 -7.27 2.14
CA THR A 100 10.33 -7.31 3.36
C THR A 100 8.93 -6.75 3.10
N VAL A 101 8.01 -7.04 3.99
CA VAL A 101 6.65 -6.48 4.02
C VAL A 101 6.41 -5.82 5.39
N PRO A 102 5.59 -4.78 5.50
CA PRO A 102 4.87 -4.15 4.40
C PRO A 102 5.78 -3.27 3.55
N THR A 103 5.52 -3.21 2.28
CA THR A 103 6.10 -2.22 1.37
C THR A 103 4.95 -1.61 0.56
N ALA A 104 4.93 -0.30 0.43
CA ALA A 104 3.89 0.40 -0.30
C ALA A 104 4.49 1.34 -1.33
N PHE A 105 3.90 1.33 -2.53
CA PHE A 105 4.30 2.14 -3.67
C PHE A 105 3.16 3.06 -4.06
N LEU A 106 3.39 4.36 -4.03
CA LEU A 106 2.48 5.34 -4.62
C LEU A 106 2.84 5.45 -6.11
N ILE A 107 1.92 5.03 -6.97
CA ILE A 107 2.17 4.92 -8.41
C ILE A 107 1.27 5.89 -9.15
N LEU A 108 1.87 6.72 -9.99
CA LEU A 108 1.16 7.68 -10.82
C LEU A 108 0.62 7.02 -12.10
N SER A 109 -0.30 7.68 -12.78
CA SER A 109 -1.02 7.13 -13.94
C SER A 109 -0.09 6.61 -15.05
N GLY A 110 1.09 7.21 -15.24
CA GLY A 110 2.09 6.75 -16.21
C GLY A 110 3.01 5.64 -15.69
N LYS A 111 2.65 4.96 -14.63
CA LYS A 111 3.43 3.91 -13.94
C LYS A 111 4.69 4.42 -13.21
N LYS A 112 4.88 5.72 -13.13
CA LYS A 112 6.01 6.25 -12.37
C LYS A 112 5.75 6.12 -10.88
N ILE A 113 6.71 5.58 -10.15
CA ILE A 113 6.66 5.52 -8.69
C ILE A 113 6.96 6.90 -8.13
N ASP A 114 6.03 7.45 -7.36
CA ASP A 114 6.15 8.77 -6.75
C ASP A 114 6.72 8.69 -5.34
N PHE A 115 6.41 7.63 -4.61
CA PHE A 115 6.82 7.47 -3.21
C PHE A 115 6.84 6.00 -2.83
N VAL A 116 7.78 5.61 -1.97
CA VAL A 116 7.87 4.23 -1.45
C VAL A 116 8.05 4.32 0.06
N THR A 117 7.35 3.47 0.80
CA THR A 117 7.59 3.30 2.23
C THR A 117 7.72 1.82 2.55
N ILE A 118 8.69 1.49 3.40
CA ILE A 118 9.05 0.12 3.77
C ILE A 118 8.99 -0.02 5.28
N GLY A 119 8.26 -1.04 5.76
CA GLY A 119 7.99 -1.18 7.18
C GLY A 119 6.98 -0.14 7.67
N PHE A 120 6.98 0.11 8.97
CA PHE A 120 6.20 1.18 9.56
C PHE A 120 7.13 2.35 9.87
N VAL A 121 6.97 3.44 9.15
CA VAL A 121 7.74 4.68 9.39
C VAL A 121 6.72 5.81 9.52
N LYS A 122 6.49 6.26 10.74
CA LYS A 122 5.42 7.21 11.05
C LYS A 122 5.46 8.47 10.19
N ASN A 123 6.63 9.08 10.08
CA ASN A 123 6.80 10.30 9.28
C ASN A 123 6.57 10.06 7.79
N GLU A 124 6.94 8.88 7.28
CA GLU A 124 6.68 8.53 5.88
C GLU A 124 5.20 8.29 5.62
N LEU A 125 4.49 7.71 6.57
CA LEU A 125 3.03 7.54 6.44
C LEU A 125 2.31 8.90 6.46
N ILE A 126 2.79 9.83 7.25
CA ILE A 126 2.27 11.21 7.26
C ILE A 126 2.54 11.88 5.90
N GLU A 127 3.74 11.70 5.33
CA GLU A 127 4.09 12.24 4.02
C GLU A 127 3.25 11.59 2.91
N LEU A 128 3.06 10.27 2.97
CA LEU A 128 2.19 9.55 2.04
C LEU A 128 0.77 10.13 2.07
N SER A 129 0.21 10.34 3.25
CA SER A 129 -1.11 10.93 3.43
C SER A 129 -1.19 12.33 2.78
N ARG A 130 -0.16 13.14 2.98
CA ARG A 130 -0.08 14.48 2.39
C ARG A 130 -0.04 14.44 0.87
N ARG A 131 0.72 13.51 0.30
CA ARG A 131 0.81 13.32 -1.15
C ARG A 131 -0.52 12.89 -1.75
N ILE A 132 -1.23 11.96 -1.09
CA ILE A 132 -2.55 11.52 -1.55
C ILE A 132 -3.55 12.69 -1.51
N ALA A 133 -3.54 13.49 -0.45
CA ALA A 133 -4.37 14.68 -0.36
C ALA A 133 -4.12 15.63 -1.54
N SER A 134 -2.85 15.87 -1.86
CA SER A 134 -2.46 16.72 -2.99
C SER A 134 -2.93 16.15 -4.33
N LEU A 135 -2.71 14.85 -4.57
CA LEU A 135 -3.13 14.19 -5.80
C LEU A 135 -4.65 14.20 -6.01
N THR A 136 -5.41 14.16 -4.94
CA THR A 136 -6.88 14.17 -4.98
C THR A 136 -7.48 15.56 -4.86
N GLN A 137 -6.65 16.58 -4.64
CA GLN A 137 -7.08 17.96 -4.38
C GLN A 137 -8.04 18.04 -3.19
N GLU A 138 -7.82 17.17 -2.21
CA GLU A 138 -8.57 17.14 -0.96
C GLU A 138 -7.74 17.76 0.16
N PRO A 139 -8.40 18.28 1.21
CA PRO A 139 -7.65 18.79 2.36
C PRO A 139 -6.92 17.65 3.08
N PRO A 140 -5.72 17.91 3.64
CA PRO A 140 -5.03 16.93 4.45
C PRO A 140 -5.80 16.67 5.75
N PHE A 141 -5.61 15.48 6.34
CA PHE A 141 -6.20 15.14 7.63
C PHE A 141 -5.12 14.54 8.53
N ALA A 142 -5.42 14.46 9.83
CA ALA A 142 -4.51 13.85 10.79
C ALA A 142 -4.64 12.32 10.73
N LEU A 143 -3.67 11.67 10.08
CA LEU A 143 -3.65 10.22 9.96
C LEU A 143 -3.55 9.55 11.32
N PHE A 144 -2.75 10.12 12.22
CA PHE A 144 -2.56 9.63 13.58
C PHE A 144 -3.26 10.57 14.55
N LYS A 145 -3.97 10.00 15.53
CA LYS A 145 -4.59 10.77 16.61
C LYS A 145 -3.51 11.23 17.60
N THR A 146 -3.71 12.38 18.23
CA THR A 146 -2.71 13.00 19.10
C THR A 146 -2.23 12.08 20.22
N GLU A 147 -3.12 11.28 20.81
CA GLU A 147 -2.79 10.43 21.95
C GLU A 147 -2.57 8.96 21.54
N GLU A 148 -2.52 8.69 20.24
CA GLU A 148 -2.38 7.33 19.73
C GLU A 148 -0.97 6.82 19.92
N ALA A 149 -0.83 5.71 20.67
CA ALA A 149 0.46 5.11 20.95
C ALA A 149 0.91 4.26 19.75
N VAL A 150 1.78 4.81 18.91
CA VAL A 150 2.41 4.11 17.79
C VAL A 150 3.91 4.36 17.83
N PRO A 151 4.73 3.39 17.37
CA PRO A 151 6.17 3.62 17.28
C PRO A 151 6.49 4.63 16.18
N GLU A 152 7.66 5.26 16.27
CA GLU A 152 8.17 6.08 15.18
C GLU A 152 8.62 5.20 14.02
N PHE A 153 9.11 3.99 14.31
CA PHE A 153 9.62 3.06 13.33
C PHE A 153 9.47 1.62 13.80
N LYS A 154 9.05 0.73 12.89
CA LYS A 154 9.07 -0.71 13.10
C LYS A 154 9.43 -1.39 11.78
N PRO A 155 10.53 -2.15 11.74
CA PRO A 155 10.91 -2.86 10.50
C PRO A 155 9.91 -3.95 10.15
N GLY A 156 9.84 -4.24 8.87
CA GLY A 156 9.03 -5.33 8.34
C GLY A 156 9.59 -6.71 8.61
#